data_8b80783ee6de83d8a87e81791e2266e8
#
_entry.id   8b80783ee6de83d8a87e81791e2266e8
#
_cell.length_a   1.000
_cell.length_b   1.000
_cell.length_c   1.000
_cell.angle_alpha   90.00
_cell.angle_beta   90.00
_cell.angle_gamma   90.00
#
_symmetry.space_group_name_H-M   'P 1'
#
loop_
_entity.id
_entity.type
_entity.pdbx_description
1 polymer ?
#
loop_
_entity_poly.entity_id
_entity_poly.type
_entity_poly.pdbx_seq_one_letter_code
_entity_poly.pdbx_strand_id
1 'polypeptide(L)'
;MNKMKHYRRFLLLLAMLPVGTFAKDNFKMTGKIDGVGNDTLCIEYVILQPQKQIVNRKVAVENGEFSFSTKLREAYSGLMFLKSNPEEILNTYFVPNEEAVFSGRLDLIEAHWSGSTFYQQYERVTNLQRPFDVEFAAVRNEPDSIRLLKNREINSRLHPTYMKYIEEHPDEDATATLVIHVGYDQVLNAIGKLSPKVRNGRMKVELDQNERMFTLVMKEVAARNAVKNDTVTIGGQVPELGLKDLDGNVLELKSLRGKYVVLDFWGSWCTWCIKGFPKLKEYYAKYKDRLEIVGIDCNDTAEKWAAAVKKHKVPWLHVRSADSIIEQKFRVTGYPYKVLISPEGTVLKAYLGETEEFYQYLDTTL
;
A
#
# COMPACT_ATOMS: atom_id res chain seq x y z
N MET A 1 -77.34 34.44 -40.32
CA MET A 1 -77.08 33.60 -39.14
C MET A 1 -75.57 33.48 -38.92
N ASN A 2 -75.07 34.32 -38.09
CA ASN A 2 -73.62 34.53 -37.86
C ASN A 2 -73.15 33.67 -36.69
N LYS A 3 -72.02 32.92 -36.91
CA LYS A 3 -71.26 32.38 -35.84
C LYS A 3 -69.84 33.00 -35.89
N MET A 4 -69.57 33.93 -34.99
CA MET A 4 -68.27 34.51 -34.77
C MET A 4 -67.34 33.48 -34.07
N LYS A 5 -66.20 33.21 -34.70
CA LYS A 5 -65.12 32.42 -34.11
C LYS A 5 -64.20 33.32 -33.31
N HIS A 6 -64.10 33.07 -31.99
CA HIS A 6 -63.12 33.69 -31.11
C HIS A 6 -61.75 33.05 -31.32
N TYR A 7 -60.75 33.79 -31.83
CA TYR A 7 -59.35 33.44 -31.81
C TYR A 7 -58.78 33.76 -30.43
N ARG A 8 -58.50 32.73 -29.64
CA ARG A 8 -57.63 32.85 -28.42
C ARG A 8 -56.19 32.92 -28.91
N ARG A 9 -55.54 34.05 -28.69
CA ARG A 9 -54.09 34.20 -28.81
C ARG A 9 -53.43 33.45 -27.61
N PHE A 10 -52.76 32.34 -27.89
CA PHE A 10 -51.83 31.73 -26.94
C PHE A 10 -50.54 32.55 -26.97
N LEU A 11 -50.24 33.29 -25.91
CA LEU A 11 -48.93 33.84 -25.64
C LEU A 11 -48.05 32.65 -25.19
N LEU A 12 -47.14 32.20 -26.03
CA LEU A 12 -46.02 31.36 -25.66
C LEU A 12 -45.06 32.20 -24.80
N LEU A 13 -45.15 32.06 -23.48
CA LEU A 13 -44.05 32.45 -22.58
C LEU A 13 -42.89 31.47 -22.86
N LEU A 14 -41.92 31.90 -23.64
CA LEU A 14 -40.60 31.27 -23.68
C LEU A 14 -39.97 31.50 -22.27
N ALA A 15 -40.09 30.53 -21.39
CA ALA A 15 -39.26 30.47 -20.21
C ALA A 15 -37.79 30.42 -20.69
N MET A 16 -37.10 31.55 -20.61
CA MET A 16 -35.64 31.58 -20.68
C MET A 16 -35.14 30.79 -19.43
N LEU A 17 -34.85 29.51 -19.66
CA LEU A 17 -33.99 28.77 -18.73
C LEU A 17 -32.71 29.59 -18.59
N PRO A 18 -32.22 29.83 -17.37
CA PRO A 18 -30.96 30.50 -17.20
C PRO A 18 -29.93 29.67 -17.97
N VAL A 19 -29.29 30.28 -18.96
CA VAL A 19 -28.09 29.75 -19.58
C VAL A 19 -27.11 29.63 -18.42
N GLY A 20 -26.96 28.40 -17.91
CA GLY A 20 -25.96 28.11 -16.91
C GLY A 20 -24.65 28.65 -17.44
N THR A 21 -24.07 29.59 -16.74
CA THR A 21 -22.72 30.06 -17.02
C THR A 21 -21.83 28.82 -16.93
N PHE A 22 -21.47 28.21 -18.06
CA PHE A 22 -20.44 27.19 -18.09
C PHE A 22 -19.21 27.85 -17.51
N ALA A 23 -18.87 27.45 -16.30
CA ALA A 23 -17.73 28.03 -15.61
C ALA A 23 -16.51 27.73 -16.47
N LYS A 24 -15.81 28.78 -16.89
CA LYS A 24 -14.64 28.75 -17.80
C LYS A 24 -13.59 27.75 -17.27
N ASP A 25 -12.99 27.01 -18.21
CA ASP A 25 -11.84 26.15 -17.90
C ASP A 25 -10.76 27.00 -17.22
N ASN A 26 -10.13 26.42 -16.22
CA ASN A 26 -9.08 27.06 -15.44
C ASN A 26 -7.74 26.32 -15.51
N PHE A 27 -7.65 25.35 -16.40
CA PHE A 27 -6.42 24.64 -16.71
C PHE A 27 -6.32 24.45 -18.21
N LYS A 28 -5.13 24.66 -18.75
CA LYS A 28 -4.81 24.40 -20.15
C LYS A 28 -3.47 23.71 -20.26
N MET A 29 -3.39 22.72 -21.14
CA MET A 29 -2.13 22.08 -21.51
C MET A 29 -2.04 22.06 -23.04
N THR A 30 -0.90 22.46 -23.55
CA THR A 30 -0.54 22.33 -24.95
C THR A 30 0.80 21.63 -25.04
N GLY A 31 1.11 21.01 -26.16
CA GLY A 31 2.44 20.44 -26.29
C GLY A 31 2.68 19.78 -27.61
N LYS A 32 3.93 19.35 -27.78
CA LYS A 32 4.42 18.57 -28.88
C LYS A 32 5.12 17.33 -28.39
N ILE A 33 4.68 16.17 -28.89
CA ILE A 33 5.24 14.87 -28.57
C ILE A 33 6.16 14.46 -29.72
N ASP A 34 7.44 14.30 -29.42
CA ASP A 34 8.45 13.99 -30.41
C ASP A 34 8.30 12.57 -30.97
N GLY A 35 8.50 12.43 -32.29
CA GLY A 35 8.39 11.13 -32.97
C GLY A 35 6.97 10.65 -33.20
N VAL A 36 5.95 11.44 -32.84
CA VAL A 36 4.52 11.11 -33.02
C VAL A 36 3.93 11.89 -34.15
N GLY A 37 3.18 11.21 -35.03
CA GLY A 37 2.35 11.86 -36.06
C GLY A 37 0.95 12.15 -35.51
N ASN A 38 -0.05 11.45 -36.07
CA ASN A 38 -1.42 11.51 -35.57
C ASN A 38 -1.74 10.35 -34.66
N ASP A 39 -2.27 10.65 -33.47
CA ASP A 39 -2.65 9.66 -32.46
C ASP A 39 -3.74 10.22 -31.53
N THR A 40 -4.01 9.51 -30.45
CA THR A 40 -4.86 9.98 -29.36
C THR A 40 -4.05 9.96 -28.06
N LEU A 41 -3.88 11.11 -27.42
CA LEU A 41 -3.34 11.23 -26.08
C LEU A 41 -4.45 10.90 -25.06
N CYS A 42 -4.23 9.89 -24.25
CA CYS A 42 -5.07 9.54 -23.12
C CYS A 42 -4.53 10.25 -21.86
N ILE A 43 -5.40 10.96 -21.16
CA ILE A 43 -5.09 11.68 -19.93
C ILE A 43 -6.00 11.12 -18.86
N GLU A 44 -5.43 10.61 -17.77
CA GLU A 44 -6.18 10.08 -16.63
C GLU A 44 -5.76 10.72 -15.33
N TYR A 45 -6.71 11.10 -14.47
CA TYR A 45 -6.47 11.56 -13.11
C TYR A 45 -7.62 11.16 -12.21
N VAL A 46 -7.37 11.14 -10.90
CA VAL A 46 -8.34 10.68 -9.90
C VAL A 46 -8.85 11.86 -9.08
N ILE A 47 -10.16 12.07 -9.11
CA ILE A 47 -10.86 12.97 -8.18
C ILE A 47 -11.24 12.13 -6.95
N LEU A 48 -10.86 12.57 -5.77
CA LEU A 48 -11.05 11.80 -4.53
C LEU A 48 -12.30 12.19 -3.76
N GLN A 49 -12.77 13.42 -3.90
CA GLN A 49 -13.92 13.96 -3.15
C GLN A 49 -14.95 14.59 -4.09
N PRO A 50 -16.27 14.48 -3.79
CA PRO A 50 -16.89 13.79 -2.66
C PRO A 50 -16.88 12.25 -2.77
N GLN A 51 -16.65 11.73 -3.97
CA GLN A 51 -16.53 10.29 -4.26
C GLN A 51 -15.37 10.08 -5.21
N LYS A 52 -14.66 8.96 -5.03
CA LYS A 52 -13.56 8.57 -5.93
C LYS A 52 -14.09 8.40 -7.36
N GLN A 53 -13.56 9.19 -8.29
CA GLN A 53 -13.88 9.14 -9.70
C GLN A 53 -12.60 9.15 -10.51
N ILE A 54 -12.48 8.23 -11.47
CA ILE A 54 -11.41 8.26 -12.48
C ILE A 54 -11.92 9.09 -13.64
N VAL A 55 -11.20 10.15 -13.95
CA VAL A 55 -11.45 10.99 -15.14
C VAL A 55 -10.53 10.51 -16.25
N ASN A 56 -11.10 10.13 -17.37
CA ASN A 56 -10.37 9.77 -18.58
C ASN A 56 -10.73 10.77 -19.68
N ARG A 57 -9.71 11.36 -20.30
CA ARG A 57 -9.84 12.28 -21.44
C ARG A 57 -9.05 11.75 -22.61
N LYS A 58 -9.63 11.85 -23.79
CA LYS A 58 -9.00 11.53 -25.07
C LYS A 58 -8.82 12.81 -25.85
N VAL A 59 -7.60 13.13 -26.19
CA VAL A 59 -7.20 14.36 -26.87
C VAL A 59 -6.56 13.98 -28.19
N ALA A 60 -7.00 14.60 -29.28
CA ALA A 60 -6.39 14.38 -30.61
C ALA A 60 -4.95 14.90 -30.59
N VAL A 61 -4.04 14.12 -31.16
CA VAL A 61 -2.68 14.52 -31.51
C VAL A 61 -2.59 14.61 -33.02
N GLU A 62 -2.24 15.76 -33.52
CA GLU A 62 -2.09 16.03 -34.96
C GLU A 62 -0.68 16.53 -35.22
N ASN A 63 0.07 15.79 -36.05
CA ASN A 63 1.49 16.09 -36.33
C ASN A 63 2.34 16.25 -35.04
N GLY A 64 2.03 15.45 -34.03
CA GLY A 64 2.67 15.48 -32.72
C GLY A 64 2.13 16.55 -31.77
N GLU A 65 1.32 17.49 -32.23
CA GLU A 65 0.80 18.60 -31.43
C GLU A 65 -0.56 18.25 -30.79
N PHE A 66 -0.79 18.73 -29.59
CA PHE A 66 -2.07 18.58 -28.86
C PHE A 66 -2.42 19.82 -28.04
N SER A 67 -3.72 19.95 -27.77
CA SER A 67 -4.26 20.99 -26.90
C SER A 67 -5.40 20.41 -26.06
N PHE A 68 -5.37 20.66 -24.75
CA PHE A 68 -6.36 20.17 -23.80
C PHE A 68 -6.68 21.28 -22.80
N SER A 69 -7.95 21.46 -22.49
CA SER A 69 -8.38 22.34 -21.40
C SER A 69 -9.47 21.68 -20.57
N THR A 70 -9.52 22.03 -19.29
CA THR A 70 -10.52 21.49 -18.38
C THR A 70 -10.69 22.40 -17.15
N LYS A 71 -11.77 22.18 -16.41
CA LYS A 71 -11.98 22.80 -15.12
C LYS A 71 -11.52 21.88 -13.99
N LEU A 72 -10.57 22.34 -13.20
CA LEU A 72 -10.04 21.64 -12.02
C LEU A 72 -10.50 22.37 -10.75
N ARG A 73 -10.80 21.62 -9.70
CA ARG A 73 -11.12 22.17 -8.35
C ARG A 73 -9.86 22.28 -7.49
N GLU A 74 -8.95 21.36 -7.65
CA GLU A 74 -7.72 21.19 -6.88
C GLU A 74 -6.63 20.62 -7.78
N ALA A 75 -5.41 20.53 -7.32
CA ALA A 75 -4.35 19.82 -8.03
C ALA A 75 -4.59 18.31 -7.98
N TYR A 76 -4.34 17.63 -9.09
CA TYR A 76 -4.45 16.17 -9.22
C TYR A 76 -3.15 15.61 -9.78
N SER A 77 -2.64 14.57 -9.17
CA SER A 77 -1.70 13.68 -9.84
C SER A 77 -2.45 12.84 -10.89
N GLY A 78 -1.82 12.58 -12.01
CA GLY A 78 -2.40 11.80 -13.08
C GLY A 78 -1.35 11.30 -14.04
N LEU A 79 -1.80 10.71 -15.13
CA LEU A 79 -0.93 10.09 -16.12
C LEU A 79 -1.34 10.45 -17.53
N MET A 80 -0.39 10.38 -18.45
CA MET A 80 -0.55 10.57 -19.87
C MET A 80 0.10 9.42 -20.64
N PHE A 81 -0.56 8.92 -21.67
CA PHE A 81 -0.04 7.89 -22.57
C PHE A 81 -0.69 7.97 -23.95
N LEU A 82 -0.02 7.46 -24.97
CA LEU A 82 -0.60 7.36 -26.32
C LEU A 82 -1.46 6.11 -26.43
N LYS A 83 -2.58 6.23 -27.12
CA LYS A 83 -3.44 5.08 -27.40
C LYS A 83 -2.71 3.97 -28.17
N SER A 84 -1.79 4.33 -29.07
CA SER A 84 -0.96 3.39 -29.82
C SER A 84 0.13 2.71 -28.97
N ASN A 85 0.53 3.32 -27.84
CA ASN A 85 1.54 2.79 -26.93
C ASN A 85 1.13 2.99 -25.46
N PRO A 86 0.19 2.19 -24.93
CA PRO A 86 -0.34 2.36 -23.58
C PRO A 86 0.64 1.91 -22.48
N GLU A 87 1.74 1.27 -22.82
CA GLU A 87 2.78 0.83 -21.87
C GLU A 87 3.75 1.97 -21.49
N GLU A 88 3.86 3.00 -22.33
CA GLU A 88 4.71 4.17 -22.06
C GLU A 88 3.88 5.25 -21.38
N ILE A 89 3.99 5.30 -20.04
CA ILE A 89 3.16 6.15 -19.19
C ILE A 89 4.03 7.24 -18.56
N LEU A 90 3.63 8.50 -18.75
CA LEU A 90 4.20 9.65 -18.06
C LEU A 90 3.27 10.11 -16.94
N ASN A 91 3.76 10.05 -15.70
CA ASN A 91 3.07 10.65 -14.56
C ASN A 91 3.31 12.15 -14.53
N THR A 92 2.28 12.91 -14.22
CA THR A 92 2.34 14.37 -14.15
C THR A 92 1.27 14.93 -13.19
N TYR A 93 1.20 16.26 -13.11
CA TYR A 93 0.23 16.98 -12.29
C TYR A 93 -0.63 17.88 -13.16
N PHE A 94 -1.91 18.00 -12.78
CA PHE A 94 -2.88 18.93 -13.36
C PHE A 94 -3.27 19.93 -12.28
N VAL A 95 -2.90 21.20 -12.43
CA VAL A 95 -2.99 22.20 -11.37
C VAL A 95 -3.91 23.35 -11.79
N PRO A 96 -4.95 23.69 -11.01
CA PRO A 96 -5.90 24.75 -11.38
C PRO A 96 -5.21 26.11 -11.49
N ASN A 97 -5.72 26.93 -12.42
CA ASN A 97 -5.24 28.26 -12.77
C ASN A 97 -3.80 28.28 -13.33
N GLU A 98 -3.40 27.19 -13.98
CA GLU A 98 -2.09 27.06 -14.62
C GLU A 98 -2.24 26.75 -16.12
N GLU A 99 -1.22 27.14 -16.87
CA GLU A 99 -0.99 26.75 -18.26
C GLU A 99 0.28 25.91 -18.34
N ALA A 100 0.14 24.68 -18.82
CA ALA A 100 1.24 23.74 -19.06
C ALA A 100 1.63 23.75 -20.52
N VAL A 101 2.92 23.76 -20.81
CA VAL A 101 3.47 23.51 -22.14
C VAL A 101 4.41 22.33 -22.03
N PHE A 102 4.07 21.27 -22.75
CA PHE A 102 4.84 20.03 -22.82
C PHE A 102 5.67 19.97 -24.09
N SER A 103 6.88 19.43 -24.03
CA SER A 103 7.68 19.07 -25.20
C SER A 103 8.57 17.86 -24.91
N GLY A 104 8.90 17.11 -25.95
CA GLY A 104 9.73 15.90 -25.84
C GLY A 104 8.93 14.62 -25.95
N ARG A 105 9.39 13.54 -25.33
CA ARG A 105 8.74 12.22 -25.33
C ARG A 105 7.91 12.03 -24.06
N LEU A 106 6.98 11.07 -24.10
CA LEU A 106 6.16 10.72 -22.92
C LEU A 106 6.92 9.79 -21.97
N ASP A 107 8.14 10.13 -21.63
CA ASP A 107 8.96 9.43 -20.65
C ASP A 107 9.63 10.44 -19.66
N LEU A 108 10.12 9.94 -18.52
CA LEU A 108 10.67 10.79 -17.47
C LEU A 108 12.00 11.45 -17.84
N ILE A 109 12.71 10.94 -18.85
CA ILE A 109 14.04 11.43 -19.24
C ILE A 109 13.92 12.59 -20.24
N GLU A 110 13.01 12.48 -21.20
CA GLU A 110 12.88 13.41 -22.31
C GLU A 110 11.64 14.32 -22.23
N ALA A 111 10.83 14.18 -21.19
CA ALA A 111 9.70 15.07 -20.93
C ALA A 111 10.16 16.43 -20.39
N HIS A 112 9.77 17.52 -21.03
CA HIS A 112 10.08 18.90 -20.63
C HIS A 112 8.81 19.70 -20.39
N TRP A 113 8.86 20.54 -19.36
CA TRP A 113 7.75 21.34 -18.92
C TRP A 113 8.09 22.83 -18.92
N SER A 114 7.17 23.63 -19.42
CA SER A 114 7.21 25.08 -19.34
C SER A 114 5.78 25.63 -19.23
N GLY A 115 5.64 26.94 -19.22
CA GLY A 115 4.34 27.61 -19.06
C GLY A 115 4.29 28.49 -17.83
N SER A 116 3.20 28.41 -17.06
CA SER A 116 3.02 29.23 -15.86
C SER A 116 3.85 28.74 -14.66
N THR A 117 3.77 29.46 -13.55
CA THR A 117 4.70 29.34 -12.42
C THR A 117 4.89 27.91 -11.91
N PHE A 118 3.79 27.16 -11.75
CA PHE A 118 3.91 25.77 -11.29
C PHE A 118 4.77 24.92 -12.24
N TYR A 119 4.55 25.01 -13.56
CA TYR A 119 5.26 24.18 -14.53
C TYR A 119 6.72 24.59 -14.73
N GLN A 120 7.06 25.87 -14.51
CA GLN A 120 8.45 26.30 -14.42
C GLN A 120 9.16 25.72 -13.20
N GLN A 121 8.47 25.66 -12.04
CA GLN A 121 8.98 24.98 -10.84
C GLN A 121 9.07 23.47 -11.06
N TYR A 122 8.05 22.87 -11.67
CA TYR A 122 7.97 21.45 -11.93
C TYR A 122 9.08 20.98 -12.89
N GLU A 123 9.45 21.78 -13.88
CA GLU A 123 10.63 21.50 -14.73
C GLU A 123 11.93 21.46 -13.92
N ARG A 124 12.10 22.33 -12.89
CA ARG A 124 13.26 22.24 -12.00
C ARG A 124 13.27 20.96 -11.19
N VAL A 125 12.10 20.54 -10.70
CA VAL A 125 11.93 19.27 -9.98
C VAL A 125 12.24 18.08 -10.87
N THR A 126 11.71 18.04 -12.09
CA THR A 126 11.98 16.94 -13.04
C THR A 126 13.44 16.93 -13.50
N ASN A 127 14.06 18.08 -13.69
CA ASN A 127 15.50 18.20 -13.99
C ASN A 127 16.39 17.63 -12.86
N LEU A 128 15.97 17.76 -11.61
CA LEU A 128 16.68 17.17 -10.48
C LEU A 128 16.63 15.64 -10.52
N GLN A 129 15.54 15.08 -11.03
CA GLN A 129 15.28 13.64 -11.11
C GLN A 129 15.96 12.98 -12.31
N ARG A 130 16.01 13.62 -13.48
CA ARG A 130 16.49 13.03 -14.75
C ARG A 130 17.80 12.25 -14.68
N PRO A 131 18.87 12.71 -14.02
CA PRO A 131 20.10 11.92 -13.92
C PRO A 131 19.88 10.55 -13.29
N PHE A 132 18.99 10.48 -12.28
CA PHE A 132 18.65 9.23 -11.60
C PHE A 132 17.75 8.35 -12.48
N ASP A 133 16.82 8.92 -13.25
CA ASP A 133 15.98 8.19 -14.19
C ASP A 133 16.82 7.49 -15.29
N VAL A 134 17.88 8.15 -15.76
CA VAL A 134 18.87 7.53 -16.66
C VAL A 134 19.56 6.33 -16.00
N GLU A 135 19.97 6.46 -14.74
CA GLU A 135 20.57 5.35 -13.99
C GLU A 135 19.58 4.21 -13.75
N PHE A 136 18.31 4.50 -13.39
CA PHE A 136 17.28 3.48 -13.26
C PHE A 136 16.97 2.77 -14.59
N ALA A 137 16.95 3.51 -15.70
CA ALA A 137 16.76 2.94 -17.03
C ALA A 137 17.90 1.99 -17.40
N ALA A 138 19.15 2.34 -17.09
CA ALA A 138 20.33 1.51 -17.36
C ALA A 138 20.31 0.16 -16.62
N VAL A 139 19.66 0.09 -15.44
CA VAL A 139 19.63 -1.14 -14.64
C VAL A 139 18.31 -1.94 -14.79
N ARG A 140 17.37 -1.46 -15.59
CA ARG A 140 16.02 -2.06 -15.75
C ARG A 140 16.05 -3.54 -16.14
N ASN A 141 16.98 -3.92 -17.02
CA ASN A 141 17.10 -5.26 -17.59
C ASN A 141 18.09 -6.17 -16.84
N GLU A 142 18.65 -5.69 -15.72
CA GLU A 142 19.51 -6.51 -14.87
C GLU A 142 18.72 -7.58 -14.12
N PRO A 143 19.33 -8.72 -13.75
CA PRO A 143 18.70 -9.70 -12.86
C PRO A 143 18.17 -9.06 -11.58
N ASP A 144 17.05 -9.57 -11.04
CA ASP A 144 16.35 -8.98 -9.89
C ASP A 144 17.25 -8.67 -8.69
N SER A 145 18.17 -9.57 -8.34
CA SER A 145 19.09 -9.38 -7.22
C SER A 145 20.04 -8.21 -7.42
N ILE A 146 20.57 -8.06 -8.64
CA ILE A 146 21.48 -6.97 -9.03
C ILE A 146 20.69 -5.66 -9.12
N ARG A 147 19.54 -5.68 -9.78
CA ARG A 147 18.66 -4.52 -9.92
C ARG A 147 18.25 -3.94 -8.56
N LEU A 148 17.87 -4.80 -7.61
CA LEU A 148 17.50 -4.37 -6.26
C LEU A 148 18.66 -3.68 -5.53
N LEU A 149 19.89 -4.20 -5.65
CA LEU A 149 21.08 -3.58 -5.04
C LEU A 149 21.40 -2.22 -5.67
N LYS A 150 21.42 -2.15 -7.01
CA LYS A 150 21.68 -0.91 -7.75
C LYS A 150 20.60 0.14 -7.49
N ASN A 151 19.31 -0.25 -7.48
CA ASN A 151 18.21 0.67 -7.13
C ASN A 151 18.34 1.21 -5.70
N ARG A 152 18.80 0.40 -4.74
CA ARG A 152 19.06 0.86 -3.38
C ARG A 152 20.18 1.89 -3.34
N GLU A 153 21.24 1.68 -4.09
CA GLU A 153 22.37 2.62 -4.22
C GLU A 153 21.91 3.94 -4.85
N ILE A 154 21.17 3.89 -5.96
CA ILE A 154 20.60 5.09 -6.60
C ILE A 154 19.72 5.85 -5.62
N ASN A 155 18.78 5.18 -4.95
CA ASN A 155 17.87 5.79 -3.97
C ASN A 155 18.62 6.40 -2.78
N SER A 156 19.75 5.83 -2.36
CA SER A 156 20.56 6.37 -1.25
C SER A 156 21.14 7.77 -1.55
N ARG A 157 21.26 8.12 -2.84
CA ARG A 157 21.67 9.46 -3.32
C ARG A 157 20.48 10.33 -3.67
N LEU A 158 19.44 9.74 -4.25
CA LEU A 158 18.22 10.44 -4.68
C LEU A 158 17.44 11.03 -3.50
N HIS A 159 17.18 10.22 -2.45
CA HIS A 159 16.35 10.67 -1.32
C HIS A 159 16.94 11.88 -0.58
N PRO A 160 18.23 11.92 -0.22
CA PRO A 160 18.84 13.12 0.35
C PRO A 160 18.80 14.33 -0.58
N THR A 161 18.95 14.10 -1.89
CA THR A 161 18.87 15.18 -2.90
C THR A 161 17.49 15.82 -2.90
N TYR A 162 16.42 15.03 -2.83
CA TYR A 162 15.05 15.55 -2.73
C TYR A 162 14.79 16.25 -1.40
N MET A 163 15.23 15.66 -0.28
CA MET A 163 15.07 16.32 1.02
C MET A 163 15.74 17.68 1.05
N LYS A 164 16.96 17.79 0.53
CA LYS A 164 17.68 19.07 0.41
C LYS A 164 16.88 20.07 -0.43
N TYR A 165 16.38 19.68 -1.60
CA TYR A 165 15.58 20.56 -2.44
C TYR A 165 14.31 21.03 -1.74
N ILE A 166 13.61 20.16 -1.01
CA ILE A 166 12.42 20.52 -0.22
C ILE A 166 12.76 21.58 0.85
N GLU A 167 13.89 21.45 1.52
CA GLU A 167 14.36 22.40 2.54
C GLU A 167 14.78 23.75 1.94
N GLU A 168 15.34 23.76 0.74
CA GLU A 168 15.76 24.97 0.03
C GLU A 168 14.59 25.69 -0.67
N HIS A 169 13.51 24.98 -1.02
CA HIS A 169 12.37 25.51 -1.78
C HIS A 169 10.99 25.24 -1.12
N PRO A 170 10.81 25.50 0.19
CA PRO A 170 9.60 25.12 0.92
C PRO A 170 8.33 25.88 0.48
N ASP A 171 8.49 27.03 -0.20
CA ASP A 171 7.41 27.92 -0.64
C ASP A 171 6.95 27.68 -2.09
N GLU A 172 7.56 26.73 -2.79
CA GLU A 172 7.21 26.37 -4.17
C GLU A 172 6.20 25.22 -4.20
N ASP A 173 5.07 25.43 -4.90
CA ASP A 173 4.01 24.40 -4.96
C ASP A 173 4.49 23.08 -5.59
N ALA A 174 5.36 23.16 -6.61
CA ALA A 174 5.88 21.94 -7.25
C ALA A 174 6.80 21.12 -6.34
N THR A 175 7.39 21.70 -5.30
CA THR A 175 8.18 20.99 -4.30
C THR A 175 7.33 19.93 -3.56
N ALA A 176 6.01 20.16 -3.41
CA ALA A 176 5.09 19.21 -2.83
C ALA A 176 5.04 17.86 -3.58
N THR A 177 5.39 17.85 -4.88
CA THR A 177 5.41 16.61 -5.66
C THR A 177 6.54 15.65 -5.27
N LEU A 178 7.57 16.16 -4.60
CA LEU A 178 8.73 15.35 -4.16
C LEU A 178 8.49 14.56 -2.88
N VAL A 179 7.51 14.95 -2.04
CA VAL A 179 7.38 14.40 -0.68
C VAL A 179 7.19 12.88 -0.64
N ILE A 180 6.57 12.29 -1.65
CA ILE A 180 6.37 10.83 -1.72
C ILE A 180 7.60 10.08 -2.26
N HIS A 181 8.62 10.80 -2.73
CA HIS A 181 9.82 10.24 -3.37
C HIS A 181 11.07 10.28 -2.48
N VAL A 182 10.97 10.76 -1.23
CA VAL A 182 12.11 10.85 -0.28
C VAL A 182 12.39 9.58 0.51
N GLY A 183 11.66 8.50 0.25
CA GLY A 183 11.67 7.29 1.08
C GLY A 183 10.52 7.29 2.08
N TYR A 184 9.88 6.13 2.26
CA TYR A 184 8.61 6.01 2.99
C TYR A 184 8.67 6.50 4.45
N ASP A 185 9.83 6.38 5.10
CA ASP A 185 10.09 6.80 6.47
C ASP A 185 10.31 8.32 6.62
N GLN A 186 10.58 9.02 5.51
CA GLN A 186 10.83 10.44 5.48
C GLN A 186 9.65 11.29 4.98
N VAL A 187 8.59 10.66 4.45
CA VAL A 187 7.47 11.39 3.84
C VAL A 187 6.82 12.40 4.80
N LEU A 188 6.53 12.00 6.04
CA LEU A 188 5.91 12.89 7.03
C LEU A 188 6.85 14.04 7.42
N ASN A 189 8.16 13.78 7.51
CA ASN A 189 9.18 14.80 7.73
C ASN A 189 9.23 15.79 6.57
N ALA A 190 9.24 15.30 5.32
CA ALA A 190 9.24 16.11 4.11
C ALA A 190 8.01 17.02 4.03
N ILE A 191 6.80 16.49 4.32
CA ILE A 191 5.57 17.30 4.40
C ILE A 191 5.72 18.40 5.47
N GLY A 192 6.32 18.07 6.63
CA GLY A 192 6.56 19.03 7.72
C GLY A 192 7.51 20.18 7.35
N LYS A 193 8.41 19.98 6.38
CA LYS A 193 9.36 21.00 5.88
C LYS A 193 8.71 22.02 4.92
N LEU A 194 7.61 21.65 4.26
CA LEU A 194 6.90 22.56 3.37
C LEU A 194 6.30 23.74 4.17
N SER A 195 6.29 24.92 3.56
CA SER A 195 5.72 26.11 4.19
C SER A 195 4.21 26.01 4.39
N PRO A 196 3.62 26.75 5.33
CA PRO A 196 2.18 26.82 5.50
C PRO A 196 1.42 27.25 4.22
N LYS A 197 2.06 28.08 3.37
CA LYS A 197 1.51 28.48 2.07
C LYS A 197 1.28 27.27 1.16
N VAL A 198 2.26 26.39 1.00
CA VAL A 198 2.16 25.19 0.16
C VAL A 198 1.25 24.15 0.80
N ARG A 199 1.40 23.91 2.11
CA ARG A 199 0.60 22.90 2.85
C ARG A 199 -0.90 23.21 2.87
N ASN A 200 -1.27 24.49 2.89
CA ASN A 200 -2.67 24.93 2.90
C ASN A 200 -3.14 25.51 1.56
N GLY A 201 -2.28 25.47 0.55
CA GLY A 201 -2.54 25.95 -0.80
C GLY A 201 -3.23 24.89 -1.68
N ARG A 202 -3.03 25.01 -2.98
CA ARG A 202 -3.67 24.16 -3.99
C ARG A 202 -3.20 22.70 -3.99
N MET A 203 -2.04 22.39 -3.37
CA MET A 203 -1.54 21.03 -3.17
C MET A 203 -2.09 20.35 -1.90
N LYS A 204 -2.90 21.06 -1.11
CA LYS A 204 -3.36 20.61 0.21
C LYS A 204 -4.03 19.24 0.18
N VAL A 205 -4.93 18.99 -0.76
CA VAL A 205 -5.72 17.73 -0.79
C VAL A 205 -4.80 16.53 -1.00
N GLU A 206 -3.83 16.63 -1.89
CA GLU A 206 -2.85 15.59 -2.13
C GLU A 206 -1.91 15.40 -0.93
N LEU A 207 -1.43 16.50 -0.34
CA LEU A 207 -0.59 16.44 0.86
C LEU A 207 -1.34 15.82 2.05
N ASP A 208 -2.59 16.22 2.32
CA ASP A 208 -3.42 15.65 3.38
C ASP A 208 -3.64 14.12 3.17
N GLN A 209 -3.80 13.69 1.91
CA GLN A 209 -3.95 12.27 1.59
C GLN A 209 -2.67 11.50 1.87
N ASN A 210 -1.53 12.03 1.42
CA ASN A 210 -0.23 11.45 1.66
C ASN A 210 0.07 11.37 3.16
N GLU A 211 -0.18 12.45 3.91
CA GLU A 211 0.00 12.49 5.36
C GLU A 211 -0.84 11.40 6.06
N ARG A 212 -2.12 11.26 5.72
CA ARG A 212 -2.99 10.20 6.28
C ARG A 212 -2.48 8.81 5.94
N MET A 213 -2.15 8.56 4.68
CA MET A 213 -1.66 7.25 4.21
C MET A 213 -0.37 6.87 4.91
N PHE A 214 0.63 7.76 4.92
CA PHE A 214 1.93 7.46 5.52
C PHE A 214 1.88 7.42 7.06
N THR A 215 0.98 8.15 7.70
CA THR A 215 0.72 7.99 9.15
C THR A 215 0.26 6.57 9.48
N LEU A 216 -0.64 6.00 8.67
CA LEU A 216 -1.09 4.62 8.85
C LEU A 216 0.04 3.61 8.58
N VAL A 217 0.81 3.81 7.50
CA VAL A 217 1.97 2.96 7.18
C VAL A 217 3.00 3.00 8.32
N MET A 218 3.34 4.18 8.83
CA MET A 218 4.33 4.31 9.92
C MET A 218 3.83 3.70 11.23
N LYS A 219 2.53 3.78 11.52
CA LYS A 219 1.92 3.10 12.66
C LYS A 219 2.05 1.58 12.52
N GLU A 220 1.79 1.02 11.35
CA GLU A 220 1.94 -0.41 11.08
C GLU A 220 3.41 -0.86 11.17
N VAL A 221 4.34 -0.08 10.59
CA VAL A 221 5.78 -0.34 10.67
C VAL A 221 6.25 -0.31 12.13
N ALA A 222 5.80 0.66 12.92
CA ALA A 222 6.12 0.75 14.34
C ALA A 222 5.59 -0.47 15.12
N ALA A 223 4.35 -0.91 14.84
CA ALA A 223 3.78 -2.11 15.43
C ALA A 223 4.59 -3.36 15.07
N ARG A 224 4.97 -3.53 13.81
CA ARG A 224 5.85 -4.63 13.35
C ARG A 224 7.23 -4.60 14.00
N ASN A 225 7.82 -3.41 14.14
CA ASN A 225 9.13 -3.25 14.79
C ASN A 225 9.06 -3.52 16.29
N ALA A 226 7.99 -3.14 16.97
CA ALA A 226 7.74 -3.47 18.37
C ALA A 226 7.69 -4.99 18.55
N VAL A 227 6.98 -5.71 17.68
CA VAL A 227 6.95 -7.18 17.68
C VAL A 227 8.34 -7.78 17.41
N LYS A 228 9.11 -7.20 16.48
CA LYS A 228 10.47 -7.67 16.15
C LYS A 228 11.44 -7.53 17.33
N ASN A 229 11.29 -6.48 18.13
CA ASN A 229 12.09 -6.27 19.34
C ASN A 229 11.68 -7.20 20.49
N ASP A 230 10.47 -7.76 20.46
CA ASP A 230 9.90 -8.71 21.42
C ASP A 230 9.84 -10.15 20.83
N THR A 231 10.79 -10.48 19.96
CA THR A 231 10.82 -11.84 19.37
C THR A 231 11.29 -12.88 20.38
N VAL A 232 10.60 -14.01 20.36
CA VAL A 232 10.92 -15.19 21.16
C VAL A 232 12.24 -15.80 20.67
N THR A 233 13.14 -16.07 21.61
CA THR A 233 14.44 -16.69 21.35
C THR A 233 14.55 -18.03 22.05
N ILE A 234 15.28 -18.97 21.43
CA ILE A 234 15.64 -20.22 22.10
C ILE A 234 16.48 -19.90 23.35
N GLY A 235 16.15 -20.52 24.48
CA GLY A 235 16.72 -20.21 25.80
C GLY A 235 16.05 -19.05 26.55
N GLY A 236 15.19 -18.26 25.88
CA GLY A 236 14.43 -17.18 26.48
C GLY A 236 13.10 -17.64 27.08
N GLN A 237 12.49 -16.78 27.90
CA GLN A 237 11.16 -17.03 28.46
C GLN A 237 10.09 -16.82 27.38
N VAL A 238 9.10 -17.73 27.34
CA VAL A 238 7.94 -17.58 26.48
C VAL A 238 7.04 -16.45 27.01
N PRO A 239 6.63 -15.49 26.16
CA PRO A 239 5.67 -14.46 26.57
C PRO A 239 4.25 -15.05 26.65
N GLU A 240 3.35 -14.37 27.35
CA GLU A 240 1.92 -14.66 27.27
C GLU A 240 1.42 -14.37 25.84
N LEU A 241 0.54 -15.24 25.33
CA LEU A 241 0.02 -15.13 23.96
C LEU A 241 -1.05 -14.05 23.85
N GLY A 242 -1.87 -13.86 24.89
CA GLY A 242 -3.03 -12.95 24.85
C GLY A 242 -4.13 -13.40 23.89
N LEU A 243 -4.09 -14.67 23.46
CA LEU A 243 -5.04 -15.24 22.49
C LEU A 243 -6.23 -15.88 23.21
N LYS A 244 -7.39 -15.87 22.52
CA LYS A 244 -8.63 -16.42 23.04
C LYS A 244 -8.84 -17.85 22.57
N ASP A 245 -9.39 -18.67 23.48
CA ASP A 245 -9.86 -20.03 23.20
C ASP A 245 -11.23 -20.03 22.46
N LEU A 246 -11.79 -21.22 22.24
CA LEU A 246 -13.07 -21.41 21.57
C LEU A 246 -14.27 -20.84 22.36
N ASP A 247 -14.12 -20.69 23.68
CA ASP A 247 -15.14 -20.13 24.58
C ASP A 247 -14.98 -18.62 24.78
N GLY A 248 -13.93 -18.02 24.18
CA GLY A 248 -13.63 -16.59 24.24
C GLY A 248 -12.77 -16.19 25.45
N ASN A 249 -12.29 -17.13 26.25
CA ASN A 249 -11.40 -16.89 27.39
C ASN A 249 -9.96 -16.71 26.91
N VAL A 250 -9.20 -15.83 27.57
CA VAL A 250 -7.78 -15.67 27.29
C VAL A 250 -7.01 -16.86 27.89
N LEU A 251 -6.25 -17.58 27.05
CA LEU A 251 -5.36 -18.64 27.51
C LEU A 251 -4.08 -18.01 28.08
N GLU A 252 -3.83 -18.28 29.34
CA GLU A 252 -2.61 -17.86 30.03
C GLU A 252 -1.60 -19.01 30.05
N LEU A 253 -0.47 -18.88 29.30
CA LEU A 253 0.58 -19.91 29.27
C LEU A 253 1.20 -20.18 30.66
N LYS A 254 1.20 -19.18 31.52
CA LYS A 254 1.68 -19.35 32.92
C LYS A 254 0.86 -20.38 33.69
N SER A 255 -0.41 -20.63 33.33
CA SER A 255 -1.25 -21.66 33.98
C SER A 255 -0.81 -23.09 33.63
N LEU A 256 0.02 -23.25 32.60
CA LEU A 256 0.56 -24.51 32.13
C LEU A 256 1.95 -24.84 32.68
N ARG A 257 2.48 -24.00 33.58
CA ARG A 257 3.77 -24.26 34.22
C ARG A 257 3.76 -25.59 34.98
N GLY A 258 4.90 -26.26 35.00
CA GLY A 258 5.02 -27.63 35.53
C GLY A 258 4.86 -28.73 34.44
N LYS A 259 4.39 -28.35 33.24
CA LYS A 259 4.37 -29.25 32.08
C LYS A 259 5.22 -28.68 30.96
N TYR A 260 5.74 -29.56 30.12
CA TYR A 260 6.21 -29.14 28.78
C TYR A 260 5.03 -28.66 27.95
N VAL A 261 5.23 -27.65 27.14
CA VAL A 261 4.18 -27.11 26.25
C VAL A 261 4.68 -27.10 24.83
N VAL A 262 3.89 -27.66 23.93
CA VAL A 262 4.10 -27.52 22.48
C VAL A 262 3.11 -26.47 21.97
N LEU A 263 3.62 -25.37 21.44
CA LEU A 263 2.82 -24.47 20.61
C LEU A 263 2.85 -25.00 19.19
N ASP A 264 1.68 -25.41 18.67
CA ASP A 264 1.52 -25.94 17.31
C ASP A 264 0.79 -24.91 16.44
N PHE A 265 1.53 -24.22 15.58
CA PHE A 265 0.99 -23.23 14.67
C PHE A 265 0.42 -23.95 13.42
N TRP A 266 -0.86 -23.80 13.18
CA TRP A 266 -1.60 -24.52 12.13
C TRP A 266 -2.75 -23.69 11.54
N GLY A 267 -3.51 -24.24 10.60
CA GLY A 267 -4.75 -23.67 10.09
C GLY A 267 -5.58 -24.73 9.38
N SER A 268 -6.89 -24.50 9.21
CA SER A 268 -7.79 -25.45 8.53
C SER A 268 -7.43 -25.69 7.06
N TRP A 269 -6.72 -24.76 6.46
CA TRP A 269 -6.17 -24.80 5.10
C TRP A 269 -4.84 -25.56 4.99
N CYS A 270 -4.18 -25.84 6.12
CA CYS A 270 -2.86 -26.47 6.16
C CYS A 270 -2.97 -28.00 6.07
N THR A 271 -2.89 -28.54 4.86
CA THR A 271 -2.99 -30.00 4.62
C THR A 271 -1.92 -30.80 5.37
N TRP A 272 -0.68 -30.27 5.46
CA TRP A 272 0.41 -30.93 6.18
C TRP A 272 0.21 -30.96 7.69
N CYS A 273 -0.35 -29.89 8.26
CA CYS A 273 -0.70 -29.85 9.68
C CYS A 273 -1.74 -30.93 10.02
N ILE A 274 -2.79 -31.02 9.18
CA ILE A 274 -3.86 -32.02 9.38
C ILE A 274 -3.33 -33.44 9.25
N LYS A 275 -2.41 -33.71 8.31
CA LYS A 275 -1.74 -35.01 8.16
C LYS A 275 -0.90 -35.38 9.38
N GLY A 276 -0.35 -34.41 10.11
CA GLY A 276 0.43 -34.63 11.33
C GLY A 276 -0.41 -34.93 12.58
N PHE A 277 -1.69 -34.55 12.60
CA PHE A 277 -2.54 -34.73 13.79
C PHE A 277 -2.61 -36.16 14.34
N PRO A 278 -2.71 -37.24 13.55
CA PRO A 278 -2.72 -38.60 14.09
C PRO A 278 -1.50 -38.87 14.97
N LYS A 279 -0.30 -38.58 14.48
CA LYS A 279 0.94 -38.82 15.21
C LYS A 279 1.05 -37.90 16.42
N LEU A 280 0.67 -36.62 16.30
CA LEU A 280 0.68 -35.68 17.41
C LEU A 280 -0.30 -36.10 18.53
N LYS A 281 -1.45 -36.72 18.20
CA LYS A 281 -2.39 -37.30 19.17
C LYS A 281 -1.79 -38.47 19.93
N GLU A 282 -1.01 -39.37 19.27
CA GLU A 282 -0.31 -40.45 19.92
C GLU A 282 0.67 -39.94 20.98
N TYR A 283 1.45 -38.91 20.62
CA TYR A 283 2.41 -38.27 21.53
C TYR A 283 1.73 -37.51 22.66
N TYR A 284 0.62 -36.82 22.38
CA TYR A 284 -0.19 -36.17 23.42
C TYR A 284 -0.74 -37.18 24.42
N ALA A 285 -1.26 -38.30 23.94
CA ALA A 285 -1.76 -39.36 24.82
C ALA A 285 -0.61 -40.05 25.61
N LYS A 286 0.54 -40.30 24.96
CA LYS A 286 1.73 -40.91 25.57
C LYS A 286 2.29 -40.07 26.74
N TYR A 287 2.29 -38.75 26.58
CA TYR A 287 2.91 -37.83 27.55
C TYR A 287 1.92 -36.93 28.29
N LYS A 288 0.64 -37.30 28.36
CA LYS A 288 -0.49 -36.48 28.86
C LYS A 288 -0.22 -35.82 30.22
N ASP A 289 0.49 -36.51 31.13
CA ASP A 289 0.74 -35.99 32.47
C ASP A 289 1.84 -34.91 32.50
N ARG A 290 2.74 -34.92 31.52
CA ARG A 290 3.92 -34.05 31.43
C ARG A 290 3.90 -33.07 30.29
N LEU A 291 3.03 -33.30 29.28
CA LEU A 291 2.92 -32.50 28.06
C LEU A 291 1.54 -31.86 27.93
N GLU A 292 1.51 -30.59 27.58
CA GLU A 292 0.33 -29.94 27.04
C GLU A 292 0.62 -29.45 25.61
N ILE A 293 -0.39 -29.41 24.77
CA ILE A 293 -0.31 -28.83 23.41
C ILE A 293 -1.29 -27.67 23.32
N VAL A 294 -0.85 -26.59 22.75
CA VAL A 294 -1.67 -25.43 22.40
C VAL A 294 -1.64 -25.25 20.90
N GLY A 295 -2.72 -25.63 20.24
CA GLY A 295 -2.91 -25.37 18.80
C GLY A 295 -3.24 -23.90 18.59
N ILE A 296 -2.36 -23.19 17.89
CA ILE A 296 -2.55 -21.80 17.53
C ILE A 296 -3.03 -21.76 16.08
N ASP A 297 -4.32 -21.49 15.91
CA ASP A 297 -4.90 -21.33 14.58
C ASP A 297 -4.47 -20.01 13.96
N CYS A 298 -4.03 -20.06 12.71
CA CYS A 298 -3.49 -18.95 11.96
C CYS A 298 -4.27 -18.76 10.64
N ASN A 299 -4.65 -17.51 10.37
CA ASN A 299 -5.28 -17.10 9.10
C ASN A 299 -6.66 -17.73 8.79
N ASP A 300 -7.38 -18.30 9.77
CA ASP A 300 -8.76 -18.73 9.63
C ASP A 300 -9.76 -17.69 10.19
N THR A 301 -11.01 -17.76 9.74
CA THR A 301 -12.10 -17.14 10.48
C THR A 301 -12.45 -17.97 11.73
N ALA A 302 -13.11 -17.37 12.71
CA ALA A 302 -13.51 -18.09 13.93
C ALA A 302 -14.35 -19.33 13.62
N GLU A 303 -15.23 -19.25 12.61
CA GLU A 303 -16.11 -20.35 12.20
C GLU A 303 -15.33 -21.49 11.55
N LYS A 304 -14.37 -21.18 10.66
CA LYS A 304 -13.52 -22.21 10.00
C LYS A 304 -12.65 -22.92 11.01
N TRP A 305 -12.01 -22.16 11.91
CA TRP A 305 -11.23 -22.70 12.99
C TRP A 305 -12.05 -23.66 13.88
N ALA A 306 -13.19 -23.22 14.42
CA ALA A 306 -14.05 -24.06 15.27
C ALA A 306 -14.54 -25.33 14.54
N ALA A 307 -14.93 -25.20 13.26
CA ALA A 307 -15.33 -26.33 12.43
C ALA A 307 -14.18 -27.33 12.24
N ALA A 308 -12.95 -26.87 12.01
CA ALA A 308 -11.78 -27.73 11.81
C ALA A 308 -11.40 -28.46 13.10
N VAL A 309 -11.35 -27.79 14.25
CA VAL A 309 -11.10 -28.43 15.55
C VAL A 309 -12.10 -29.56 15.81
N LYS A 310 -13.40 -29.29 15.59
CA LYS A 310 -14.47 -30.28 15.75
C LYS A 310 -14.34 -31.43 14.75
N LYS A 311 -14.12 -31.13 13.47
CA LYS A 311 -13.97 -32.11 12.39
C LYS A 311 -12.84 -33.09 12.64
N HIS A 312 -11.69 -32.59 13.04
CA HIS A 312 -10.50 -33.40 13.24
C HIS A 312 -10.39 -33.95 14.67
N LYS A 313 -11.34 -33.64 15.58
CA LYS A 313 -11.39 -34.12 16.97
C LYS A 313 -10.05 -33.93 17.67
N VAL A 314 -9.52 -32.71 17.61
CA VAL A 314 -8.22 -32.38 18.18
C VAL A 314 -8.39 -32.19 19.70
N PRO A 315 -7.66 -32.98 20.57
CA PRO A 315 -8.01 -33.10 21.99
C PRO A 315 -7.33 -32.11 22.91
N TRP A 316 -6.42 -31.27 22.41
CA TRP A 316 -5.64 -30.31 23.21
C TRP A 316 -6.26 -28.90 23.20
N LEU A 317 -5.60 -27.96 23.88
CA LEU A 317 -6.03 -26.57 23.95
C LEU A 317 -5.91 -25.86 22.61
N HIS A 318 -6.84 -24.98 22.30
CA HIS A 318 -6.87 -24.23 21.04
C HIS A 318 -7.08 -22.74 21.26
N VAL A 319 -6.28 -21.93 20.59
CA VAL A 319 -6.43 -20.48 20.51
C VAL A 319 -6.33 -20.00 19.06
N ARG A 320 -6.80 -18.79 18.76
CA ARG A 320 -6.75 -18.24 17.41
C ARG A 320 -5.95 -16.94 17.36
N SER A 321 -4.98 -16.89 16.46
CA SER A 321 -4.25 -15.68 16.07
C SER A 321 -5.00 -14.99 14.92
N ALA A 322 -5.59 -13.83 15.18
CA ALA A 322 -6.41 -13.10 14.20
C ALA A 322 -5.61 -12.09 13.37
N ASP A 323 -4.43 -11.69 13.84
CA ASP A 323 -3.65 -10.55 13.31
C ASP A 323 -2.19 -10.88 12.98
N SER A 324 -1.81 -12.14 13.04
CA SER A 324 -0.46 -12.65 12.76
C SER A 324 0.66 -12.06 13.65
N ILE A 325 0.34 -11.37 14.74
CA ILE A 325 1.34 -10.81 15.66
C ILE A 325 2.13 -11.92 16.34
N ILE A 326 1.44 -12.97 16.78
CA ILE A 326 2.07 -14.10 17.47
C ILE A 326 3.00 -14.88 16.54
N GLU A 327 2.59 -15.11 15.28
CA GLU A 327 3.44 -15.74 14.26
C GLU A 327 4.73 -14.94 14.03
N GLN A 328 4.63 -13.61 13.99
CA GLN A 328 5.81 -12.75 13.86
C GLN A 328 6.72 -12.83 15.10
N LYS A 329 6.16 -12.82 16.33
CA LYS A 329 6.92 -12.99 17.57
C LYS A 329 7.72 -14.29 17.60
N PHE A 330 7.11 -15.39 17.14
CA PHE A 330 7.74 -16.71 17.09
C PHE A 330 8.52 -16.96 15.78
N ARG A 331 8.61 -15.96 14.88
CA ARG A 331 9.28 -16.05 13.57
C ARG A 331 8.78 -17.25 12.75
N VAL A 332 7.47 -17.48 12.73
CA VAL A 332 6.86 -18.55 11.95
C VAL A 332 7.05 -18.24 10.46
N THR A 333 7.80 -19.09 9.75
CA THR A 333 8.13 -18.94 8.33
C THR A 333 7.36 -19.90 7.43
N GLY A 334 6.60 -20.83 8.02
CA GLY A 334 5.80 -21.82 7.29
C GLY A 334 5.04 -22.71 8.27
N TYR A 335 4.22 -23.61 7.76
CA TYR A 335 3.32 -24.47 8.56
C TYR A 335 3.43 -25.95 8.16
N PRO A 336 3.28 -26.89 9.13
CA PRO A 336 3.17 -26.66 10.57
C PRO A 336 4.47 -26.09 11.17
N TYR A 337 4.35 -25.33 12.25
CA TYR A 337 5.49 -24.83 13.00
C TYR A 337 5.27 -25.16 14.47
N LYS A 338 6.24 -25.79 15.12
CA LYS A 338 6.12 -26.28 16.49
C LYS A 338 7.21 -25.68 17.37
N VAL A 339 6.82 -25.19 18.55
CA VAL A 339 7.77 -24.66 19.56
C VAL A 339 7.61 -25.42 20.83
N LEU A 340 8.69 -26.05 21.31
CA LEU A 340 8.72 -26.74 22.61
C LEU A 340 9.19 -25.80 23.71
N ILE A 341 8.45 -25.79 24.82
CA ILE A 341 8.66 -24.97 26.00
C ILE A 341 8.83 -25.87 27.21
N SER A 342 9.80 -25.56 28.07
CA SER A 342 10.04 -26.30 29.30
C SER A 342 8.95 -26.03 30.37
N PRO A 343 8.87 -26.84 31.42
CA PRO A 343 7.97 -26.62 32.58
C PRO A 343 8.12 -25.23 33.22
N GLU A 344 9.31 -24.65 33.18
CA GLU A 344 9.63 -23.33 33.72
C GLU A 344 9.28 -22.19 32.73
N GLY A 345 8.90 -22.54 31.51
CA GLY A 345 8.50 -21.59 30.47
C GLY A 345 9.62 -21.12 29.57
N THR A 346 10.75 -21.82 29.56
CA THR A 346 11.86 -21.52 28.64
C THR A 346 11.61 -22.16 27.29
N VAL A 347 11.82 -21.41 26.21
CA VAL A 347 11.74 -21.93 24.84
C VAL A 347 12.94 -22.84 24.57
N LEU A 348 12.70 -24.11 24.34
CA LEU A 348 13.76 -25.11 24.16
C LEU A 348 14.18 -25.25 22.70
N LYS A 349 13.22 -25.40 21.81
CA LYS A 349 13.49 -25.62 20.37
C LYS A 349 12.27 -25.30 19.51
N ALA A 350 12.51 -24.98 18.24
CA ALA A 350 11.48 -24.76 17.26
C ALA A 350 11.72 -25.62 16.02
N TYR A 351 10.63 -26.07 15.37
CA TYR A 351 10.65 -26.97 14.22
C TYR A 351 9.71 -26.46 13.13
N LEU A 352 10.20 -26.43 11.91
CA LEU A 352 9.40 -26.17 10.71
C LEU A 352 9.04 -27.50 10.03
N GLY A 353 7.79 -27.69 9.73
CA GLY A 353 7.27 -28.90 9.09
C GLY A 353 6.95 -30.03 10.08
N GLU A 354 6.39 -31.11 9.53
CA GLU A 354 6.11 -32.36 10.25
C GLU A 354 7.33 -33.27 10.15
N THR A 355 8.21 -33.25 11.17
CA THR A 355 9.51 -33.91 11.13
C THR A 355 9.65 -35.00 12.19
N GLU A 356 10.35 -36.10 11.87
CA GLU A 356 10.71 -37.14 12.84
C GLU A 356 11.60 -36.60 13.95
N GLU A 357 12.46 -35.64 13.66
CA GLU A 357 13.35 -35.01 14.61
C GLU A 357 12.60 -34.37 15.80
N PHE A 358 11.42 -33.75 15.53
CA PHE A 358 10.57 -33.21 16.57
C PHE A 358 10.12 -34.30 17.55
N TYR A 359 9.66 -35.43 17.05
CA TYR A 359 9.16 -36.53 17.88
C TYR A 359 10.28 -37.22 18.66
N GLN A 360 11.44 -37.45 18.03
CA GLN A 360 12.62 -37.98 18.69
C GLN A 360 13.10 -37.05 19.83
N TYR A 361 13.02 -35.73 19.60
CA TYR A 361 13.36 -34.77 20.64
C TYR A 361 12.37 -34.80 21.80
N LEU A 362 11.08 -34.99 21.57
CA LEU A 362 10.10 -35.22 22.63
C LEU A 362 10.42 -36.48 23.43
N ASP A 363 10.77 -37.58 22.75
CA ASP A 363 11.09 -38.87 23.40
C ASP A 363 12.36 -38.79 24.26
N THR A 364 13.30 -37.92 23.94
CA THR A 364 14.54 -37.74 24.71
C THR A 364 14.42 -36.69 25.82
N THR A 365 13.39 -35.82 25.73
CA THR A 365 13.22 -34.68 26.64
C THR A 365 12.16 -34.97 27.73
N LEU A 366 11.09 -35.69 27.34
CA LEU A 366 9.96 -36.09 28.19
C LEU A 366 10.09 -37.50 28.71
#